data_04365913c146a8bce6e7de2a4988a776
#
_entry.id   04365913c146a8bce6e7de2a4988a776
#
_cell.length_a   1.000
_cell.length_b   1.000
_cell.length_c   1.000
_cell.angle_alpha   90.00
_cell.angle_beta   90.00
_cell.angle_gamma   90.00
#
_symmetry.space_group_name_H-M   'P 1'
#
loop_
_entity.id
_entity.type
_entity.pdbx_description
1 polymer ?
#
loop_
_entity_poly.entity_id
_entity_poly.type
_entity_poly.pdbx_seq_one_letter_code
_entity_poly.pdbx_strand_id
1 'polypeptide(L)'
;VKELVKMFPNAKFIYLMRNPYTVFESTRNFFTNTIQPLKLEDISPEALEQNVLSIYTKLYHKYEADKQFIPEGNLMEVKFEDFEADAMAMTEHIYKSLSIPGFEAAAPAISQYIGGKKGYKKNKYKYDDRTVRLVEENWKFALEQWGYSI
;
A
#
# COMPACT_ATOMS: atom_id res chain seq x y z
N VAL A 1 -3.63 -11.75 -8.65
CA VAL A 1 -2.30 -11.72 -9.32
C VAL A 1 -2.21 -12.83 -10.37
N LYS A 2 -2.55 -14.08 -10.04
CA LYS A 2 -2.45 -15.25 -10.93
C LYS A 2 -3.04 -15.03 -12.34
N GLU A 3 -4.23 -14.44 -12.43
CA GLU A 3 -4.86 -14.20 -13.75
C GLU A 3 -4.16 -13.06 -14.51
N LEU A 4 -3.65 -12.05 -13.81
CA LEU A 4 -2.85 -10.98 -14.44
C LEU A 4 -1.57 -11.53 -15.07
N VAL A 5 -0.88 -12.45 -14.39
CA VAL A 5 0.33 -13.10 -14.93
C VAL A 5 0.01 -13.91 -16.19
N LYS A 6 -1.14 -14.60 -16.23
CA LYS A 6 -1.56 -15.32 -17.44
C LYS A 6 -1.85 -14.38 -18.61
N MET A 7 -2.50 -13.25 -18.35
CA MET A 7 -2.83 -12.25 -19.38
C MET A 7 -1.61 -11.46 -19.84
N PHE A 8 -0.69 -11.18 -18.92
CA PHE A 8 0.49 -10.35 -19.15
C PHE A 8 1.75 -11.02 -18.57
N PRO A 9 2.32 -12.02 -19.25
CA PRO A 9 3.44 -12.83 -18.71
C PRO A 9 4.71 -12.02 -18.41
N ASN A 10 4.89 -10.89 -19.09
CA ASN A 10 6.05 -10.01 -18.92
C ASN A 10 5.77 -8.81 -18.00
N ALA A 11 4.60 -8.76 -17.35
CA ALA A 11 4.25 -7.66 -16.46
C ALA A 11 5.21 -7.58 -15.27
N LYS A 12 5.54 -6.37 -14.88
CA LYS A 12 6.28 -6.07 -13.66
C LYS A 12 5.28 -5.67 -12.58
N PHE A 13 5.49 -6.20 -11.38
CA PHE A 13 4.61 -5.98 -10.24
C PHE A 13 5.37 -5.22 -9.16
N ILE A 14 4.78 -4.15 -8.68
CA ILE A 14 5.26 -3.40 -7.52
C ILE A 14 4.18 -3.53 -6.45
N TYR A 15 4.52 -4.17 -5.34
CA TYR A 15 3.64 -4.24 -4.18
C TYR A 15 4.06 -3.17 -3.18
N LEU A 16 3.25 -2.12 -3.08
CA LEU A 16 3.50 -1.01 -2.17
C LEU A 16 2.82 -1.28 -0.84
N MET A 17 3.61 -1.57 0.20
CA MET A 17 3.13 -1.73 1.56
C MET A 17 3.29 -0.44 2.35
N ARG A 18 2.48 -0.25 3.36
CA ARG A 18 2.49 0.91 4.25
C ARG A 18 2.20 0.48 5.68
N ASN A 19 2.64 1.30 6.65
CA ASN A 19 2.37 1.06 8.06
C ASN A 19 0.88 0.71 8.31
N PRO A 20 0.58 -0.49 8.84
CA PRO A 20 -0.80 -0.98 9.01
C PRO A 20 -1.69 -0.07 9.85
N TYR A 21 -1.16 0.59 10.88
CA TYR A 21 -1.92 1.56 11.68
C TYR A 21 -2.38 2.74 10.81
N THR A 22 -1.48 3.26 9.97
CA THR A 22 -1.83 4.33 9.01
C THR A 22 -2.86 3.85 7.98
N VAL A 23 -2.72 2.62 7.48
CA VAL A 23 -3.67 2.04 6.52
C VAL A 23 -5.05 1.92 7.15
N PHE A 24 -5.15 1.41 8.38
CA PHE A 24 -6.42 1.29 9.08
C PHE A 24 -7.12 2.65 9.24
N GLU A 25 -6.42 3.64 9.81
CA GLU A 25 -6.97 4.97 10.04
C GLU A 25 -7.35 5.68 8.73
N SER A 26 -6.51 5.59 7.71
CA SER A 26 -6.77 6.20 6.42
C SER A 26 -7.99 5.59 5.74
N THR A 27 -8.12 4.26 5.80
CA THR A 27 -9.25 3.54 5.19
C THR A 27 -10.55 3.83 5.94
N ARG A 28 -10.52 3.80 7.29
CA ARG A 28 -11.66 4.18 8.14
C ARG A 28 -12.13 5.60 7.82
N ASN A 29 -11.20 6.55 7.79
CA ASN A 29 -11.49 7.96 7.48
C ASN A 29 -12.08 8.12 6.06
N PHE A 30 -11.54 7.41 5.07
CA PHE A 30 -12.06 7.44 3.71
C PHE A 30 -13.51 6.98 3.64
N PHE A 31 -13.83 5.84 4.23
CA PHE A 31 -15.21 5.33 4.23
C PHE A 31 -16.15 6.20 5.05
N THR A 32 -15.71 6.75 6.17
CA THR A 32 -16.54 7.59 7.03
C THR A 32 -16.84 8.94 6.39
N ASN A 33 -15.85 9.58 5.75
CA ASN A 33 -15.97 10.99 5.34
C ASN A 33 -16.14 11.17 3.84
N THR A 34 -15.57 10.27 3.02
CA THR A 34 -15.56 10.43 1.54
C THR A 34 -16.69 9.62 0.91
N ILE A 35 -16.94 8.41 1.38
CA ILE A 35 -17.94 7.51 0.81
C ILE A 35 -19.33 7.72 1.45
N GLN A 36 -19.40 8.43 2.58
CA GLN A 36 -20.66 8.71 3.28
C GLN A 36 -21.81 9.14 2.36
N PRO A 37 -21.63 10.09 1.42
CA PRO A 37 -22.72 10.52 0.53
C PRO A 37 -23.19 9.46 -0.47
N LEU A 38 -22.42 8.39 -0.66
CA LEU A 38 -22.69 7.30 -1.62
C LEU A 38 -23.31 6.07 -0.96
N LYS A 39 -23.56 6.11 0.35
CA LYS A 39 -24.16 5.00 1.07
C LYS A 39 -25.61 4.77 0.63
N LEU A 40 -25.94 3.51 0.40
CA LEU A 40 -27.32 3.05 0.17
C LEU A 40 -28.00 2.63 1.47
N GLU A 41 -27.23 2.30 2.49
CA GLU A 41 -27.69 1.89 3.83
C GLU A 41 -26.74 2.42 4.91
N ASP A 42 -27.25 2.59 6.12
CA ASP A 42 -26.45 2.97 7.25
C ASP A 42 -25.68 1.74 7.79
N ILE A 43 -24.39 1.92 7.98
CA ILE A 43 -23.50 0.95 8.60
C ILE A 43 -22.98 1.51 9.92
N SER A 44 -22.98 0.73 10.99
CA SER A 44 -22.42 1.17 12.26
C SER A 44 -20.89 1.35 12.15
N PRO A 45 -20.30 2.24 12.97
CA PRO A 45 -18.85 2.43 13.02
C PRO A 45 -18.10 1.10 13.27
N GLU A 46 -18.63 0.25 14.14
CA GLU A 46 -18.04 -1.05 14.49
C GLU A 46 -18.07 -2.01 13.30
N ALA A 47 -19.18 -2.06 12.58
CA ALA A 47 -19.32 -2.89 11.38
C ALA A 47 -18.39 -2.40 10.27
N LEU A 48 -18.22 -1.08 10.12
CA LEU A 48 -17.25 -0.51 9.20
C LEU A 48 -15.81 -0.94 9.54
N GLU A 49 -15.42 -0.83 10.81
CA GLU A 49 -14.08 -1.23 11.27
C GLU A 49 -13.82 -2.73 11.00
N GLN A 50 -14.79 -3.58 11.32
CA GLN A 50 -14.69 -5.03 11.05
C GLN A 50 -14.57 -5.32 9.55
N ASN A 51 -15.26 -4.59 8.70
CA ASN A 51 -15.13 -4.71 7.25
C ASN A 51 -13.72 -4.30 6.79
N VAL A 52 -13.19 -3.19 7.28
CA VAL A 52 -11.82 -2.74 6.97
C VAL A 52 -10.79 -3.80 7.36
N LEU A 53 -10.90 -4.33 8.59
CA LEU A 53 -10.00 -5.38 9.10
C LEU A 53 -10.08 -6.64 8.24
N SER A 54 -11.29 -7.10 7.94
CA SER A 54 -11.53 -8.33 7.14
C SER A 54 -11.04 -8.19 5.70
N ILE A 55 -11.31 -7.07 5.04
CA ILE A 55 -10.90 -6.85 3.64
C ILE A 55 -9.37 -6.83 3.54
N TYR A 56 -8.69 -6.09 4.41
CA TYR A 56 -7.22 -6.06 4.41
C TYR A 56 -6.62 -7.45 4.62
N THR A 57 -7.12 -8.20 5.60
CA THR A 57 -6.68 -9.57 5.89
C THR A 57 -6.85 -10.48 4.66
N LYS A 58 -8.00 -10.42 3.99
CA LYS A 58 -8.27 -11.20 2.77
C LYS A 58 -7.34 -10.81 1.62
N LEU A 59 -7.12 -9.51 1.42
CA LEU A 59 -6.22 -9.02 0.36
C LEU A 59 -4.78 -9.43 0.62
N TYR A 60 -4.31 -9.32 1.87
CA TYR A 60 -2.98 -9.73 2.27
C TYR A 60 -2.76 -11.22 2.00
N HIS A 61 -3.61 -12.09 2.54
CA HIS A 61 -3.46 -13.54 2.34
C HIS A 61 -3.60 -13.94 0.86
N LYS A 62 -4.46 -13.25 0.12
CA LYS A 62 -4.59 -13.48 -1.32
C LYS A 62 -3.32 -13.06 -2.07
N TYR A 63 -2.70 -11.97 -1.69
CA TYR A 63 -1.41 -11.54 -2.24
C TYR A 63 -0.32 -12.56 -1.91
N GLU A 64 -0.16 -12.94 -0.65
CA GLU A 64 0.85 -13.93 -0.21
C GLU A 64 0.70 -15.27 -0.94
N ALA A 65 -0.53 -15.74 -1.13
CA ALA A 65 -0.81 -16.96 -1.86
C ALA A 65 -0.53 -16.84 -3.37
N ASP A 66 -0.72 -15.65 -3.95
CA ASP A 66 -0.61 -15.45 -5.39
C ASP A 66 0.78 -15.01 -5.84
N LYS A 67 1.60 -14.39 -4.97
CA LYS A 67 2.90 -13.85 -5.38
C LYS A 67 3.85 -14.91 -5.93
N GLN A 68 3.71 -16.15 -5.52
CA GLN A 68 4.48 -17.28 -6.04
C GLN A 68 4.28 -17.55 -7.55
N PHE A 69 3.20 -17.05 -8.15
CA PHE A 69 2.95 -17.16 -9.58
C PHE A 69 3.64 -16.08 -10.41
N ILE A 70 4.20 -15.05 -9.76
CA ILE A 70 4.94 -13.99 -10.44
C ILE A 70 6.31 -14.53 -10.80
N PRO A 71 6.74 -14.43 -12.07
CA PRO A 71 8.08 -14.86 -12.47
C PRO A 71 9.17 -14.16 -11.66
N GLU A 72 10.25 -14.86 -11.38
CA GLU A 72 11.42 -14.31 -10.70
C GLU A 72 11.92 -13.04 -11.42
N GLY A 73 12.28 -12.01 -10.64
CA GLY A 73 12.69 -10.70 -11.17
C GLY A 73 11.55 -9.81 -11.68
N ASN A 74 10.28 -10.24 -11.53
CA ASN A 74 9.12 -9.44 -11.94
C ASN A 74 8.31 -8.87 -10.77
N LEU A 75 8.71 -9.11 -9.52
CA LEU A 75 8.07 -8.55 -8.33
C LEU A 75 9.08 -7.73 -7.53
N MET A 76 8.66 -6.57 -7.07
CA MET A 76 9.35 -5.77 -6.07
C MET A 76 8.36 -5.36 -4.98
N GLU A 77 8.69 -5.66 -3.73
CA GLU A 77 7.97 -5.20 -2.54
C GLU A 77 8.65 -3.94 -2.01
N VAL A 78 7.88 -2.87 -1.82
CA VAL A 78 8.39 -1.53 -1.46
C VAL A 78 7.61 -0.99 -0.27
N LYS A 79 8.29 -0.53 0.77
CA LYS A 79 7.65 0.25 1.83
C LYS A 79 7.37 1.66 1.34
N PHE A 80 6.16 2.13 1.58
CA PHE A 80 5.77 3.50 1.23
C PHE A 80 6.67 4.53 1.93
N GLU A 81 7.06 4.26 3.16
CA GLU A 81 7.91 5.12 3.98
C GLU A 81 9.31 5.29 3.35
N ASP A 82 9.89 4.21 2.81
CA ASP A 82 11.17 4.27 2.11
C ASP A 82 11.04 5.03 0.79
N PHE A 83 9.94 4.79 0.05
CA PHE A 83 9.64 5.56 -1.17
C PHE A 83 9.46 7.06 -0.86
N GLU A 84 8.79 7.39 0.24
CA GLU A 84 8.55 8.77 0.65
C GLU A 84 9.83 9.49 1.11
N ALA A 85 10.76 8.77 1.73
CA ALA A 85 12.03 9.33 2.19
C ALA A 85 12.89 9.82 1.02
N ASP A 86 12.97 9.06 -0.07
CA ASP A 86 13.63 9.45 -1.31
C ASP A 86 12.93 8.81 -2.53
N ALA A 87 11.90 9.50 -3.02
CA ALA A 87 11.11 9.00 -4.14
C ALA A 87 11.92 8.86 -5.43
N MET A 88 12.96 9.69 -5.64
CA MET A 88 13.78 9.60 -6.85
C MET A 88 14.70 8.39 -6.81
N ALA A 89 15.43 8.20 -5.73
CA ALA A 89 16.31 7.05 -5.56
C ALA A 89 15.51 5.74 -5.56
N MET A 90 14.35 5.71 -4.90
CA MET A 90 13.50 4.53 -4.90
C MET A 90 12.91 4.22 -6.29
N THR A 91 12.54 5.24 -7.06
CA THR A 91 12.10 5.02 -8.46
C THR A 91 13.22 4.44 -9.30
N GLU A 92 14.44 4.98 -9.20
CA GLU A 92 15.61 4.40 -9.88
C GLU A 92 15.85 2.94 -9.47
N HIS A 93 15.76 2.66 -8.17
CA HIS A 93 15.89 1.30 -7.64
C HIS A 93 14.83 0.34 -8.21
N ILE A 94 13.56 0.79 -8.34
CA ILE A 94 12.48 0.02 -8.96
C ILE A 94 12.82 -0.30 -10.43
N TYR A 95 13.25 0.70 -11.20
CA TYR A 95 13.64 0.48 -12.61
C TYR A 95 14.74 -0.55 -12.74
N LYS A 96 15.79 -0.45 -11.91
CA LYS A 96 16.91 -1.38 -11.90
C LYS A 96 16.49 -2.80 -11.48
N SER A 97 15.79 -2.92 -10.35
CA SER A 97 15.41 -4.23 -9.78
C SER A 97 14.46 -5.00 -10.68
N LEU A 98 13.55 -4.32 -11.37
CA LEU A 98 12.60 -4.93 -12.29
C LEU A 98 13.10 -4.97 -13.74
N SER A 99 14.33 -4.53 -14.00
CA SER A 99 14.92 -4.44 -15.34
C SER A 99 14.03 -3.66 -16.33
N ILE A 100 13.46 -2.52 -15.86
CA ILE A 100 12.66 -1.63 -16.69
C ILE A 100 13.61 -0.70 -17.45
N PRO A 101 13.59 -0.65 -18.79
CA PRO A 101 14.49 0.21 -19.54
C PRO A 101 14.06 1.68 -19.51
N GLY A 102 14.98 2.59 -19.82
CA GLY A 102 14.69 4.00 -20.13
C GLY A 102 14.60 4.92 -18.90
N PHE A 103 15.16 4.53 -17.74
CA PHE A 103 15.16 5.39 -16.55
C PHE A 103 15.81 6.76 -16.83
N GLU A 104 16.97 6.78 -17.48
CA GLU A 104 17.71 8.03 -17.79
C GLU A 104 16.86 9.01 -18.60
N ALA A 105 16.09 8.50 -19.55
CA ALA A 105 15.19 9.33 -20.37
C ALA A 105 13.96 9.82 -19.56
N ALA A 106 13.47 9.02 -18.62
CA ALA A 106 12.32 9.35 -17.77
C ALA A 106 12.70 10.23 -16.56
N ALA A 107 13.93 10.16 -16.08
CA ALA A 107 14.38 10.79 -14.84
C ALA A 107 14.12 12.31 -14.76
N PRO A 108 14.30 13.13 -15.82
CA PRO A 108 14.00 14.56 -15.76
C PRO A 108 12.52 14.83 -15.51
N ALA A 109 11.61 14.10 -16.18
CA ALA A 109 10.17 14.26 -16.01
C ALA A 109 9.72 13.79 -14.62
N ILE A 110 10.26 12.68 -14.13
CA ILE A 110 10.01 12.17 -12.77
C ILE A 110 10.47 13.20 -11.73
N SER A 111 11.67 13.73 -11.86
CA SER A 111 12.21 14.75 -10.95
C SER A 111 11.35 16.02 -10.92
N GLN A 112 10.91 16.49 -12.07
CA GLN A 112 9.99 17.64 -12.19
C GLN A 112 8.66 17.36 -11.48
N TYR A 113 8.08 16.18 -11.67
CA TYR A 113 6.82 15.78 -11.01
C TYR A 113 6.97 15.72 -9.48
N ILE A 114 8.03 15.09 -8.98
CA ILE A 114 8.33 15.01 -7.54
C ILE A 114 8.52 16.41 -6.96
N GLY A 115 9.27 17.28 -7.65
CA GLY A 115 9.48 18.67 -7.27
C GLY A 115 8.19 19.47 -7.15
N GLY A 116 7.24 19.26 -8.06
CA GLY A 116 5.91 19.88 -8.02
C GLY A 116 5.02 19.42 -6.86
N LYS A 117 5.35 18.30 -6.20
CA LYS A 117 4.59 17.75 -5.06
C LYS A 117 5.11 18.15 -3.67
N LYS A 118 6.20 18.92 -3.58
CA LYS A 118 6.81 19.32 -2.30
C LYS A 118 5.87 20.05 -1.32
N GLY A 119 4.77 20.63 -1.79
CA GLY A 119 3.75 21.29 -0.94
C GLY A 119 2.59 20.40 -0.49
N TYR A 120 2.55 19.14 -0.91
CA TYR A 120 1.45 18.25 -0.55
C TYR A 120 1.50 17.88 0.94
N LYS A 121 0.43 18.21 1.67
CA LYS A 121 0.28 17.84 3.09
C LYS A 121 -0.56 16.57 3.18
N LYS A 122 0.07 15.48 3.59
CA LYS A 122 -0.65 14.24 3.90
C LYS A 122 -1.33 14.32 5.26
N ASN A 123 -2.37 13.52 5.44
CA ASN A 123 -3.00 13.36 6.75
C ASN A 123 -2.00 12.76 7.74
N LYS A 124 -1.96 13.32 8.95
CA LYS A 124 -1.23 12.76 10.09
C LYS A 124 -2.25 12.13 11.02
N TYR A 125 -2.08 10.86 11.30
CA TYR A 125 -2.95 10.12 12.22
C TYR A 125 -2.28 10.00 13.58
N LYS A 126 -3.08 10.16 14.64
CA LYS A 126 -2.71 9.75 15.99
C LYS A 126 -3.47 8.47 16.27
N TYR A 127 -2.77 7.47 16.75
CA TYR A 127 -3.37 6.19 17.09
C TYR A 127 -3.73 6.20 18.58
N ASP A 128 -5.00 5.98 18.89
CA ASP A 128 -5.42 5.72 20.27
C ASP A 128 -5.16 4.26 20.64
N ASP A 129 -5.18 3.96 21.93
CA ASP A 129 -4.91 2.59 22.44
C ASP A 129 -5.88 1.55 21.88
N ARG A 130 -7.11 1.96 21.53
CA ARG A 130 -8.11 1.08 20.93
C ARG A 130 -7.72 0.70 19.50
N THR A 131 -7.35 1.69 18.70
CA THR A 131 -6.86 1.48 17.32
C THR A 131 -5.63 0.59 17.32
N VAL A 132 -4.68 0.85 18.22
CA VAL A 132 -3.47 0.05 18.36
C VAL A 132 -3.81 -1.42 18.60
N ARG A 133 -4.63 -1.72 19.63
CA ARG A 133 -5.05 -3.09 19.93
C ARG A 133 -5.78 -3.75 18.77
N LEU A 134 -6.72 -3.04 18.09
CA LEU A 134 -7.44 -3.58 16.94
C LEU A 134 -6.50 -4.02 15.82
N VAL A 135 -5.51 -3.20 15.50
CA VAL A 135 -4.53 -3.50 14.44
C VAL A 135 -3.61 -4.64 14.87
N GLU A 136 -3.10 -4.64 16.10
CA GLU A 136 -2.24 -5.70 16.62
C GLU A 136 -2.94 -7.05 16.68
N GLU A 137 -4.18 -7.09 17.14
CA GLU A 137 -4.96 -8.33 17.23
C GLU A 137 -5.32 -8.92 15.86
N ASN A 138 -5.60 -8.06 14.87
CA ASN A 138 -6.11 -8.50 13.58
C ASN A 138 -5.06 -8.56 12.46
N TRP A 139 -4.00 -7.72 12.53
CA TRP A 139 -2.99 -7.59 11.47
C TRP A 139 -1.56 -7.83 11.95
N LYS A 140 -1.40 -8.55 13.07
CA LYS A 140 -0.09 -8.95 13.62
C LYS A 140 0.81 -9.56 12.54
N PHE A 141 0.26 -10.39 11.67
CA PHE A 141 0.97 -11.02 10.56
C PHE A 141 1.65 -9.99 9.63
N ALA A 142 1.00 -8.87 9.33
CA ALA A 142 1.56 -7.82 8.49
C ALA A 142 2.60 -6.98 9.23
N LEU A 143 2.35 -6.70 10.52
CA LEU A 143 3.31 -5.98 11.37
C LEU A 143 4.63 -6.75 11.48
N GLU A 144 4.55 -8.05 11.78
CA GLU A 144 5.73 -8.92 11.93
C GLU A 144 6.47 -9.12 10.62
N GLN A 145 5.76 -9.43 9.53
CA GLN A 145 6.40 -9.70 8.24
C GLN A 145 7.14 -8.50 7.70
N TRP A 146 6.59 -7.31 7.85
CA TRP A 146 7.19 -6.10 7.29
C TRP A 146 7.93 -5.25 8.30
N GLY A 147 8.01 -5.71 9.57
CA GLY A 147 8.78 -5.03 10.61
C GLY A 147 8.25 -3.64 10.95
N TYR A 148 6.91 -3.50 11.03
CA TYR A 148 6.28 -2.29 11.53
C TYR A 148 6.02 -2.35 13.03
N SER A 149 6.28 -1.26 13.71
CA SER A 149 5.91 -1.00 15.12
C SER A 149 5.30 0.40 15.24
N ILE A 150 4.75 0.70 16.40
CA ILE A 150 4.26 2.04 16.75
C ILE A 150 5.45 3.00 16.85
#